data_12f1890771b5ce73e47602997719676b
#
_entry.id   12f1890771b5ce73e47602997719676b
#
_cell.length_a   1.000
_cell.length_b   1.000
_cell.length_c   1.000
_cell.angle_alpha   90.00
_cell.angle_beta   90.00
_cell.angle_gamma   90.00
#
_symmetry.space_group_name_H-M   'P 1'
#
loop_
_entity.id
_entity.type
_entity.pdbx_description
1 polymer ?
#
loop_
_entity_poly.entity_id
_entity_poly.type
_entity_poly.pdbx_seq_one_letter_code
_entity_poly.pdbx_strand_id
1 'polypeptide(L)'
;TVTLGDTVSCSHAILINAETGAVITQKNAEDIIFPASMTKLMTVLVAYESIADLDAPFRMTQEIIDPLYLDGLSLAGFAGGEEITVRDLLYGSALPSGAEASYALAIAACGSEEAFVDRMNDRALLLGMYDTHFENCTGAHHNDHVSTLTDIGILMAFIMQNDELAEIFGTYQYTTT
;
A
#
# COMPACT_ATOMS: atom_id res chain seq x y z
N THR A 1 -6.18 -26.16 -5.31
CA THR A 1 -5.14 -25.20 -5.71
C THR A 1 -4.05 -25.96 -6.45
N VAL A 2 -3.66 -25.48 -7.63
CA VAL A 2 -2.51 -26.02 -8.37
C VAL A 2 -1.28 -25.26 -7.90
N THR A 3 -0.21 -25.99 -7.54
CA THR A 3 1.05 -25.35 -7.12
C THR A 3 1.84 -24.93 -8.36
N LEU A 4 2.33 -23.69 -8.39
CA LEU A 4 3.26 -23.21 -9.40
C LEU A 4 4.61 -23.91 -9.23
N GLY A 5 5.04 -24.63 -10.26
CA GLY A 5 6.34 -25.31 -10.27
C GLY A 5 7.50 -24.37 -10.62
N ASP A 6 8.63 -24.95 -11.03
CA ASP A 6 9.87 -24.22 -11.41
C ASP A 6 9.75 -23.36 -12.67
N THR A 7 8.59 -23.38 -13.33
CA THR A 7 8.30 -22.52 -14.50
C THR A 7 8.18 -21.05 -14.15
N VAL A 8 8.00 -20.70 -12.85
CA VAL A 8 7.96 -19.33 -12.36
C VAL A 8 9.27 -19.04 -11.63
N SER A 9 10.01 -18.03 -12.09
CA SER A 9 11.36 -17.70 -11.61
C SER A 9 11.38 -17.05 -10.22
N CYS A 10 10.24 -16.44 -9.77
CA CYS A 10 10.14 -15.88 -8.42
C CYS A 10 10.08 -16.97 -7.35
N SER A 11 10.58 -16.65 -6.14
CA SER A 11 10.55 -17.56 -4.99
C SER A 11 9.14 -17.73 -4.41
N HIS A 12 8.32 -16.69 -4.48
CA HIS A 12 6.95 -16.64 -3.94
C HIS A 12 6.01 -16.10 -5.01
N ALA A 13 4.83 -16.70 -5.14
CA ALA A 13 3.79 -16.22 -6.06
C ALA A 13 2.40 -16.67 -5.59
N ILE A 14 1.41 -15.83 -5.84
CA ILE A 14 0.00 -16.18 -5.70
C ILE A 14 -0.79 -15.62 -6.89
N LEU A 15 -1.77 -16.40 -7.36
CA LEU A 15 -2.77 -15.94 -8.31
C LEU A 15 -4.15 -16.20 -7.71
N ILE A 16 -4.93 -15.14 -7.61
CA ILE A 16 -6.28 -15.20 -7.06
C ILE A 16 -7.31 -14.77 -8.12
N ASN A 17 -8.51 -15.26 -7.97
CA ASN A 17 -9.66 -14.70 -8.65
C ASN A 17 -10.09 -13.42 -7.91
N ALA A 18 -10.03 -12.25 -8.55
CA ALA A 18 -10.30 -10.97 -7.91
C ALA A 18 -11.78 -10.81 -7.46
N GLU A 19 -12.73 -11.49 -8.13
CA GLU A 19 -14.14 -11.42 -7.77
C GLU A 19 -14.48 -12.27 -6.54
N THR A 20 -13.85 -13.45 -6.42
CA THR A 20 -14.19 -14.43 -5.39
C THR A 20 -13.17 -14.56 -4.27
N GLY A 21 -11.96 -13.98 -4.42
CA GLY A 21 -10.82 -14.18 -3.54
C GLY A 21 -10.22 -15.60 -3.60
N ALA A 22 -10.75 -16.48 -4.44
CA ALA A 22 -10.30 -17.86 -4.50
C ALA A 22 -8.87 -17.97 -5.05
N VAL A 23 -8.01 -18.69 -4.35
CA VAL A 23 -6.64 -18.99 -4.81
C VAL A 23 -6.71 -19.99 -5.98
N ILE A 24 -6.25 -19.56 -7.15
CA ILE A 24 -6.17 -20.38 -8.37
C ILE A 24 -4.92 -21.23 -8.30
N THR A 25 -3.78 -20.61 -8.02
CA THR A 25 -2.49 -21.29 -7.90
C THR A 25 -1.54 -20.47 -7.02
N GLN A 26 -0.53 -21.13 -6.47
CA GLN A 26 0.43 -20.47 -5.58
C GLN A 26 1.79 -21.19 -5.58
N LYS A 27 2.82 -20.46 -5.10
CA LYS A 27 4.16 -20.95 -4.79
C LYS A 27 4.62 -20.28 -3.50
N ASN A 28 4.82 -21.03 -2.42
CA ASN A 28 5.30 -20.56 -1.12
C ASN A 28 4.53 -19.33 -0.60
N ALA A 29 3.22 -19.27 -0.84
CA ALA A 29 2.43 -18.07 -0.52
C ALA A 29 2.17 -17.87 0.99
N GLU A 30 2.39 -18.91 1.79
CA GLU A 30 2.22 -18.89 3.25
C GLU A 30 3.53 -18.58 4.00
N ASP A 31 4.66 -18.50 3.29
CA ASP A 31 5.93 -18.15 3.90
C ASP A 31 5.92 -16.69 4.33
N ILE A 32 6.52 -16.41 5.50
CA ILE A 32 6.70 -15.02 5.97
C ILE A 32 7.69 -14.31 5.06
N ILE A 33 7.28 -13.15 4.59
CA ILE A 33 8.07 -12.27 3.73
C ILE A 33 8.15 -10.85 4.31
N PHE A 34 9.14 -10.08 3.87
CA PHE A 34 9.13 -8.63 4.01
C PHE A 34 8.36 -8.04 2.83
N PRO A 35 7.18 -7.43 3.05
CA PRO A 35 6.29 -7.04 1.95
C PRO A 35 6.83 -5.88 1.11
N ALA A 36 7.79 -5.12 1.62
CA ALA A 36 8.31 -3.92 0.95
C ALA A 36 7.16 -3.03 0.45
N SER A 37 7.22 -2.52 -0.77
CA SER A 37 6.20 -1.61 -1.32
C SER A 37 4.81 -2.22 -1.48
N MET A 38 4.61 -3.53 -1.32
CA MET A 38 3.25 -4.10 -1.24
C MET A 38 2.48 -3.59 -0.03
N THR A 39 3.17 -3.10 1.00
CA THR A 39 2.60 -2.34 2.13
C THR A 39 1.66 -1.23 1.67
N LYS A 40 1.99 -0.55 0.57
CA LYS A 40 1.21 0.58 0.06
C LYS A 40 -0.20 0.22 -0.41
N LEU A 41 -0.48 -1.07 -0.63
CA LEU A 41 -1.86 -1.55 -0.82
C LEU A 41 -2.71 -1.23 0.42
N MET A 42 -2.19 -1.54 1.63
CA MET A 42 -2.86 -1.23 2.89
C MET A 42 -2.88 0.28 3.16
N THR A 43 -1.80 0.98 2.87
CA THR A 43 -1.72 2.44 3.04
C THR A 43 -2.78 3.16 2.23
N VAL A 44 -2.92 2.83 0.95
CA VAL A 44 -3.94 3.43 0.07
C VAL A 44 -5.35 3.07 0.55
N LEU A 45 -5.59 1.81 0.93
CA LEU A 45 -6.88 1.38 1.45
C LEU A 45 -7.28 2.15 2.72
N VAL A 46 -6.41 2.20 3.72
CA VAL A 46 -6.69 2.85 5.01
C VAL A 46 -6.87 4.37 4.83
N ALA A 47 -6.06 5.01 3.99
CA ALA A 47 -6.20 6.42 3.68
C ALA A 47 -7.54 6.71 2.98
N TYR A 48 -7.90 5.92 1.97
CA TYR A 48 -9.16 6.01 1.26
C TYR A 48 -10.38 5.86 2.20
N GLU A 49 -10.34 4.89 3.11
CA GLU A 49 -11.42 4.68 4.08
C GLU A 49 -11.48 5.76 5.18
N SER A 50 -10.38 6.45 5.46
CA SER A 50 -10.26 7.42 6.56
C SER A 50 -10.54 8.85 6.15
N ILE A 51 -10.32 9.22 4.88
CA ILE A 51 -10.41 10.60 4.40
C ILE A 51 -11.66 10.74 3.54
N ALA A 52 -12.63 11.52 4.04
CA ALA A 52 -13.93 11.65 3.38
C ALA A 52 -13.91 12.50 2.09
N ASP A 53 -13.01 13.49 2.03
CA ASP A 53 -12.86 14.40 0.89
C ASP A 53 -11.51 14.15 0.21
N LEU A 54 -11.55 13.42 -0.90
CA LEU A 54 -10.34 13.09 -1.68
C LEU A 54 -9.80 14.29 -2.48
N ASP A 55 -10.59 15.33 -2.67
CA ASP A 55 -10.19 16.54 -3.36
C ASP A 55 -9.70 17.63 -2.36
N ALA A 56 -9.68 17.30 -1.05
CA ALA A 56 -9.10 18.17 -0.03
C ALA A 56 -7.62 18.45 -0.32
N PRO A 57 -7.19 19.74 -0.19
CA PRO A 57 -5.80 20.09 -0.43
C PRO A 57 -4.89 19.61 0.71
N PHE A 58 -3.73 19.12 0.33
CA PHE A 58 -2.62 18.80 1.22
C PHE A 58 -1.38 19.58 0.77
N ARG A 59 -0.70 20.21 1.72
CA ARG A 59 0.55 20.90 1.43
C ARG A 59 1.73 20.02 1.77
N MET A 60 2.43 19.56 0.72
CA MET A 60 3.66 18.77 0.87
C MET A 60 4.74 19.63 1.53
N THR A 61 5.50 19.04 2.46
CA THR A 61 6.60 19.76 3.11
C THR A 61 7.94 19.06 2.88
N GLN A 62 9.02 19.84 2.97
CA GLN A 62 10.36 19.28 2.78
C GLN A 62 10.74 18.35 3.95
N GLU A 63 10.17 18.59 5.13
CA GLU A 63 10.35 17.73 6.32
C GLU A 63 9.80 16.31 6.11
N ILE A 64 8.80 16.15 5.25
CA ILE A 64 8.30 14.83 4.84
C ILE A 64 9.25 14.17 3.85
N ILE A 65 9.76 14.93 2.88
CA ILE A 65 10.52 14.41 1.74
C ILE A 65 11.93 14.00 2.14
N ASP A 66 12.65 14.88 2.86
CA ASP A 66 14.09 14.73 3.09
C ASP A 66 14.47 13.42 3.81
N PRO A 67 13.81 12.99 4.89
CA PRO A 67 14.15 11.74 5.54
C PRO A 67 13.97 10.52 4.61
N LEU A 68 12.87 10.49 3.86
CA LEU A 68 12.53 9.39 2.97
C LEU A 68 13.49 9.30 1.77
N TYR A 69 13.92 10.47 1.26
CA TYR A 69 14.95 10.54 0.22
C TYR A 69 16.32 10.05 0.71
N LEU A 70 16.72 10.45 1.94
CA LEU A 70 17.98 10.01 2.54
C LEU A 70 18.00 8.51 2.81
N ASP A 71 16.87 7.93 3.15
CA ASP A 71 16.70 6.48 3.34
C ASP A 71 16.63 5.70 2.00
N GLY A 72 16.70 6.42 0.87
CA GLY A 72 16.73 5.81 -0.47
C GLY A 72 15.40 5.21 -0.92
N LEU A 73 14.29 5.67 -0.36
CA LEU A 73 12.97 5.21 -0.74
C LEU A 73 12.53 5.83 -2.09
N SER A 74 11.67 5.10 -2.82
CA SER A 74 11.06 5.63 -4.04
C SER A 74 10.16 6.81 -3.74
N LEU A 75 10.25 7.88 -4.53
CA LEU A 75 9.42 9.07 -4.41
C LEU A 75 8.55 9.24 -5.66
N ALA A 76 7.36 9.80 -5.50
CA ALA A 76 6.47 10.19 -6.59
C ALA A 76 6.97 11.46 -7.31
N GLY A 77 7.69 12.31 -6.59
CA GLY A 77 8.28 13.53 -7.12
C GLY A 77 7.55 14.81 -6.74
N PHE A 78 6.70 14.77 -5.72
CA PHE A 78 6.09 15.97 -5.15
C PHE A 78 7.14 16.87 -4.52
N ALA A 79 7.01 18.20 -4.73
CA ALA A 79 7.96 19.16 -4.22
C ALA A 79 7.53 19.76 -2.87
N GLY A 80 8.52 20.13 -2.04
CA GLY A 80 8.25 20.86 -0.81
C GLY A 80 7.58 22.23 -1.09
N GLY A 81 6.45 22.48 -0.43
CA GLY A 81 5.60 23.65 -0.63
C GLY A 81 4.50 23.47 -1.69
N GLU A 82 4.50 22.38 -2.43
CA GLU A 82 3.47 22.04 -3.42
C GLU A 82 2.13 21.81 -2.71
N GLU A 83 1.04 22.31 -3.30
CA GLU A 83 -0.33 22.03 -2.88
C GLU A 83 -0.94 21.03 -3.85
N ILE A 84 -1.33 19.90 -3.33
CA ILE A 84 -1.82 18.73 -4.07
C ILE A 84 -3.07 18.20 -3.39
N THR A 85 -3.87 17.38 -4.07
CA THR A 85 -5.05 16.77 -3.47
C THR A 85 -4.72 15.44 -2.78
N VAL A 86 -5.59 14.99 -1.88
CA VAL A 86 -5.51 13.63 -1.32
C VAL A 86 -5.58 12.60 -2.44
N ARG A 87 -6.37 12.84 -3.47
CA ARG A 87 -6.47 11.99 -4.67
C ARG A 87 -5.11 11.87 -5.36
N ASP A 88 -4.38 12.98 -5.56
CA ASP A 88 -3.02 12.95 -6.11
C ASP A 88 -2.07 12.10 -5.26
N LEU A 89 -2.20 12.19 -3.93
CA LEU A 89 -1.40 11.38 -3.00
C LEU A 89 -1.72 9.89 -3.12
N LEU A 90 -3.01 9.49 -3.28
CA LEU A 90 -3.38 8.09 -3.49
C LEU A 90 -2.72 7.53 -4.76
N TYR A 91 -2.82 8.26 -5.88
CA TYR A 91 -2.14 7.88 -7.12
C TYR A 91 -0.61 7.93 -6.99
N GLY A 92 -0.06 8.93 -6.30
CA GLY A 92 1.38 9.05 -6.04
C GLY A 92 1.93 7.91 -5.18
N SER A 93 1.14 7.39 -4.24
CA SER A 93 1.49 6.20 -3.47
C SER A 93 1.39 4.92 -4.31
N ALA A 94 0.29 4.76 -5.08
CA ALA A 94 -0.02 3.52 -5.79
C ALA A 94 0.88 3.30 -7.03
N LEU A 95 1.05 4.31 -7.91
CA LEU A 95 1.66 4.12 -9.23
C LEU A 95 3.19 4.14 -9.19
N PRO A 96 3.86 5.25 -8.78
CA PRO A 96 5.31 5.30 -8.67
C PRO A 96 5.85 4.75 -7.36
N SER A 97 4.97 4.26 -6.46
CA SER A 97 5.36 3.78 -5.14
C SER A 97 5.97 4.88 -4.24
N GLY A 98 5.42 6.11 -4.31
CA GLY A 98 5.92 7.29 -3.60
C GLY A 98 5.82 7.15 -2.08
N ALA A 99 6.97 7.19 -1.40
CA ALA A 99 7.02 7.11 0.05
C ALA A 99 6.51 8.42 0.70
N GLU A 100 6.84 9.58 0.12
CA GLU A 100 6.36 10.87 0.56
C GLU A 100 4.82 10.99 0.42
N ALA A 101 4.26 10.42 -0.65
CA ALA A 101 2.81 10.36 -0.82
C ALA A 101 2.17 9.47 0.25
N SER A 102 2.75 8.31 0.53
CA SER A 102 2.28 7.38 1.56
C SER A 102 2.32 8.01 2.95
N TYR A 103 3.42 8.68 3.28
CA TYR A 103 3.58 9.37 4.56
C TYR A 103 2.61 10.57 4.70
N ALA A 104 2.45 11.35 3.61
CA ALA A 104 1.48 12.45 3.56
C ALA A 104 0.04 11.95 3.77
N LEU A 105 -0.34 10.81 3.19
CA LEU A 105 -1.64 10.16 3.44
C LEU A 105 -1.81 9.78 4.91
N ALA A 106 -0.78 9.25 5.56
CA ALA A 106 -0.82 8.90 6.97
C ALA A 106 -1.06 10.14 7.84
N ILE A 107 -0.36 11.24 7.56
CA ILE A 107 -0.56 12.52 8.27
C ILE A 107 -1.97 13.08 8.00
N ALA A 108 -2.43 13.07 6.76
CA ALA A 108 -3.76 13.57 6.39
C ALA A 108 -4.89 12.78 7.06
N ALA A 109 -4.74 11.45 7.16
CA ALA A 109 -5.76 10.56 7.71
C ALA A 109 -5.79 10.53 9.24
N CYS A 110 -4.63 10.55 9.90
CA CYS A 110 -4.50 10.26 11.33
C CYS A 110 -3.66 11.28 12.11
N GLY A 111 -3.03 12.25 11.45
CA GLY A 111 -2.16 13.26 12.08
C GLY A 111 -0.75 12.77 12.41
N SER A 112 -0.50 11.45 12.40
CA SER A 112 0.82 10.86 12.59
C SER A 112 0.93 9.51 11.89
N GLU A 113 2.16 9.09 11.54
CA GLU A 113 2.41 7.76 11.01
C GLU A 113 2.09 6.67 12.03
N GLU A 114 2.44 6.85 13.31
CA GLU A 114 2.16 5.89 14.39
C GLU A 114 0.67 5.55 14.47
N ALA A 115 -0.19 6.57 14.59
CA ALA A 115 -1.64 6.37 14.65
C ALA A 115 -2.21 5.74 13.35
N PHE A 116 -1.56 6.02 12.21
CA PHE A 116 -1.96 5.43 10.94
C PHE A 116 -1.56 3.94 10.85
N VAL A 117 -0.37 3.58 11.31
CA VAL A 117 0.12 2.19 11.37
C VAL A 117 -0.75 1.35 12.30
N ASP A 118 -1.17 1.90 13.44
CA ASP A 118 -2.15 1.23 14.32
C ASP A 118 -3.42 0.87 13.53
N ARG A 119 -3.95 1.81 12.74
CA ARG A 119 -5.11 1.54 11.87
C ARG A 119 -4.83 0.51 10.78
N MET A 120 -3.63 0.51 10.20
CA MET A 120 -3.24 -0.50 9.21
C MET A 120 -3.27 -1.90 9.85
N ASN A 121 -2.73 -2.05 11.05
CA ASN A 121 -2.72 -3.32 11.78
C ASN A 121 -4.13 -3.75 12.21
N ASP A 122 -4.95 -2.83 12.72
CA ASP A 122 -6.37 -3.10 13.01
C ASP A 122 -7.12 -3.56 11.75
N ARG A 123 -6.85 -2.90 10.62
CA ARG A 123 -7.49 -3.24 9.35
C ARG A 123 -7.04 -4.61 8.83
N ALA A 124 -5.75 -4.94 8.96
CA ALA A 124 -5.23 -6.26 8.62
C ALA A 124 -5.94 -7.37 9.43
N LEU A 125 -6.08 -7.16 10.74
CA LEU A 125 -6.79 -8.11 11.61
C LEU A 125 -8.26 -8.28 11.18
N LEU A 126 -8.96 -7.19 10.87
CA LEU A 126 -10.36 -7.23 10.42
C LEU A 126 -10.54 -7.95 9.07
N LEU A 127 -9.54 -7.89 8.20
CA LEU A 127 -9.53 -8.60 6.91
C LEU A 127 -9.15 -10.08 7.05
N GLY A 128 -8.64 -10.50 8.21
CA GLY A 128 -8.18 -11.87 8.44
C GLY A 128 -6.73 -12.11 8.00
N MET A 129 -5.92 -11.05 7.89
CA MET A 129 -4.50 -11.09 7.57
C MET A 129 -3.68 -11.36 8.85
N TYR A 130 -3.74 -12.58 9.36
CA TYR A 130 -3.22 -12.92 10.69
C TYR A 130 -1.70 -13.08 10.75
N ASP A 131 -1.05 -13.22 9.61
CA ASP A 131 0.41 -13.34 9.48
C ASP A 131 1.06 -12.03 9.01
N THR A 132 0.32 -10.89 9.16
CA THR A 132 0.76 -9.56 8.75
C THR A 132 0.93 -8.63 9.93
N HIS A 133 2.05 -7.91 9.95
CA HIS A 133 2.30 -6.80 10.87
C HIS A 133 3.03 -5.67 10.15
N PHE A 134 2.49 -4.45 10.28
CA PHE A 134 3.06 -3.24 9.70
C PHE A 134 3.75 -2.41 10.78
N GLU A 135 4.95 -1.90 10.48
CA GLU A 135 5.75 -0.99 11.32
C GLU A 135 5.81 0.44 10.75
N ASN A 136 5.47 0.60 9.47
CA ASN A 136 5.43 1.88 8.77
C ASN A 136 4.46 1.83 7.59
N CYS A 137 4.13 3.00 7.04
CA CYS A 137 3.21 3.13 5.92
C CYS A 137 3.87 3.05 4.54
N THR A 138 5.19 2.95 4.46
CA THR A 138 5.95 3.03 3.20
C THR A 138 6.45 1.68 2.69
N GLY A 139 6.58 0.70 3.57
CA GLY A 139 7.22 -0.58 3.30
C GLY A 139 8.74 -0.53 3.45
N ALA A 140 9.28 0.50 4.14
CA ALA A 140 10.67 0.52 4.57
C ALA A 140 10.96 -0.70 5.45
N HIS A 141 12.18 -1.23 5.31
CA HIS A 141 12.54 -2.47 6.00
C HIS A 141 12.55 -2.31 7.53
N HIS A 142 11.85 -3.22 8.18
CA HIS A 142 11.92 -3.46 9.62
C HIS A 142 11.77 -4.96 9.86
N ASN A 143 12.43 -5.52 10.89
CA ASN A 143 12.40 -6.97 11.14
C ASN A 143 11.00 -7.50 11.46
N ASP A 144 10.18 -6.70 12.09
CA ASP A 144 8.81 -7.04 12.47
C ASP A 144 7.77 -6.59 11.41
N HIS A 145 8.22 -5.93 10.31
CA HIS A 145 7.36 -5.53 9.19
C HIS A 145 7.23 -6.70 8.23
N VAL A 146 6.26 -7.56 8.48
CA VAL A 146 6.13 -8.86 7.80
C VAL A 146 4.72 -9.08 7.25
N SER A 147 4.63 -9.99 6.28
CA SER A 147 3.35 -10.47 5.73
C SER A 147 3.55 -11.82 5.06
N THR A 148 2.49 -12.35 4.44
CA THR A 148 2.52 -13.48 3.52
C THR A 148 1.84 -13.09 2.20
N LEU A 149 2.12 -13.81 1.11
CA LEU A 149 1.38 -13.54 -0.14
C LEU A 149 -0.09 -13.96 -0.04
N THR A 150 -0.42 -14.89 0.86
CA THR A 150 -1.82 -15.24 1.17
C THR A 150 -2.56 -14.03 1.73
N ASP A 151 -1.98 -13.33 2.71
CA ASP A 151 -2.56 -12.13 3.31
C ASP A 151 -2.62 -10.97 2.30
N ILE A 152 -1.56 -10.74 1.54
CA ILE A 152 -1.56 -9.75 0.45
C ILE A 152 -2.65 -10.08 -0.59
N GLY A 153 -2.88 -11.35 -0.87
CA GLY A 153 -3.96 -11.81 -1.74
C GLY A 153 -5.36 -11.47 -1.20
N ILE A 154 -5.57 -11.64 0.11
CA ILE A 154 -6.81 -11.22 0.79
C ILE A 154 -7.01 -9.71 0.64
N LEU A 155 -5.98 -8.92 0.92
CA LEU A 155 -6.01 -7.47 0.80
C LEU A 155 -6.33 -7.03 -0.64
N MET A 156 -5.66 -7.61 -1.63
CA MET A 156 -5.88 -7.27 -3.03
C MET A 156 -7.29 -7.65 -3.50
N ALA A 157 -7.79 -8.83 -3.10
CA ALA A 157 -9.16 -9.23 -3.41
C ALA A 157 -10.18 -8.25 -2.82
N PHE A 158 -9.95 -7.75 -1.60
CA PHE A 158 -10.80 -6.74 -0.97
C PHE A 158 -10.76 -5.41 -1.71
N ILE A 159 -9.57 -4.90 -2.04
CA ILE A 159 -9.36 -3.66 -2.81
C ILE A 159 -10.13 -3.71 -4.14
N MET A 160 -10.04 -4.82 -4.86
CA MET A 160 -10.67 -4.98 -6.18
C MET A 160 -12.21 -5.05 -6.15
N GLN A 161 -12.84 -5.14 -4.97
CA GLN A 161 -14.31 -5.03 -4.84
C GLN A 161 -14.80 -3.57 -4.84
N ASN A 162 -13.92 -2.59 -4.69
CA ASN A 162 -14.24 -1.18 -4.74
C ASN A 162 -13.78 -0.60 -6.09
N ASP A 163 -14.71 -0.08 -6.89
CA ASP A 163 -14.43 0.40 -8.25
C ASP A 163 -13.39 1.53 -8.27
N GLU A 164 -13.43 2.47 -7.30
CA GLU A 164 -12.49 3.60 -7.24
C GLU A 164 -11.08 3.15 -6.84
N LEU A 165 -10.96 2.24 -5.88
CA LEU A 165 -9.66 1.64 -5.53
C LEU A 165 -9.10 0.79 -6.67
N ALA A 166 -9.96 0.01 -7.33
CA ALA A 166 -9.57 -0.77 -8.50
C ALA A 166 -9.09 0.13 -9.65
N GLU A 167 -9.72 1.29 -9.84
CA GLU A 167 -9.28 2.30 -10.81
C GLU A 167 -7.91 2.87 -10.43
N ILE A 168 -7.69 3.26 -9.16
CA ILE A 168 -6.40 3.79 -8.68
C ILE A 168 -5.26 2.81 -8.99
N PHE A 169 -5.41 1.53 -8.60
CA PHE A 169 -4.37 0.53 -8.82
C PHE A 169 -4.26 0.03 -10.27
N GLY A 170 -5.33 0.15 -11.06
CA GLY A 170 -5.39 -0.25 -12.47
C GLY A 170 -4.98 0.86 -13.45
N THR A 171 -4.77 2.08 -12.99
CA THR A 171 -4.45 3.22 -13.84
C THR A 171 -3.01 3.11 -14.39
N TYR A 172 -2.88 3.27 -15.71
CA TYR A 172 -1.57 3.25 -16.37
C TYR A 172 -0.82 4.57 -16.26
N GLN A 173 -1.53 5.69 -16.33
CA GLN A 173 -0.95 7.04 -16.29
C GLN A 173 -1.94 8.00 -15.64
N TYR A 174 -1.44 8.79 -14.69
CA TYR A 174 -2.19 9.82 -13.98
C TYR A 174 -1.47 11.16 -14.08
N THR A 175 -2.21 12.25 -14.21
CA THR A 175 -1.68 13.62 -14.16
C THR A 175 -2.28 14.30 -12.94
N THR A 176 -1.41 14.82 -12.07
CA THR A 176 -1.82 15.58 -10.88
C THR A 176 -2.57 16.86 -11.25
N THR A 177 -3.49 17.26 -10.41
CA THR A 177 -4.34 18.43 -10.60
C THR A 177 -3.66 19.72 -10.17
#